data_991c9b47a728385c1b85a9b2e6df7e6c
#
_entry.id   991c9b47a728385c1b85a9b2e6df7e6c
#
_cell.length_a   1.000
_cell.length_b   1.000
_cell.length_c   1.000
_cell.angle_alpha   90.00
_cell.angle_beta   90.00
_cell.angle_gamma   90.00
#
_symmetry.space_group_name_H-M   'P 1'
#
loop_
_entity.id
_entity.type
_entity.pdbx_description
1 polymer ?
#
loop_
_entity_poly.entity_id
_entity_poly.type
_entity_poly.pdbx_seq_one_letter_code
_entity_poly.pdbx_strand_id
1 'polypeptide(L)'
;MKFNQSLQSEIDLLDEEVQEMVEMLSSDDEGDRLVAAVNLQQECDEDTIPFLIHALEDSSSSVQLIAVTTLWEMANAKAVLPLLECINSKRDKKVSDEACSALKELINQDHLLKLLDYLKSDDELQIIYVLILLRKIHDVQALPSISPYLSSENKNIRKEAVITLRY
;
A
#
# COMPACT_ATOMS: atom_id res chain seq x y z
N MET A 1 16.73 4.39 -7.38
CA MET A 1 16.72 3.18 -6.53
C MET A 1 17.14 1.99 -7.37
N LYS A 2 17.98 1.05 -6.90
CA LYS A 2 18.46 -0.08 -7.73
C LYS A 2 17.69 -1.35 -7.41
N PHE A 3 17.32 -2.10 -8.43
CA PHE A 3 16.69 -3.41 -8.27
C PHE A 3 17.65 -4.43 -7.65
N ASN A 4 17.10 -5.33 -6.84
CA ASN A 4 17.87 -6.45 -6.33
C ASN A 4 18.05 -7.52 -7.44
N GLN A 5 18.92 -8.51 -7.18
CA GLN A 5 19.26 -9.52 -8.18
C GLN A 5 18.05 -10.34 -8.66
N SER A 6 17.04 -10.53 -7.81
CA SER A 6 15.81 -11.25 -8.19
C SER A 6 15.00 -10.45 -9.21
N LEU A 7 14.74 -9.16 -8.92
CA LEU A 7 14.02 -8.29 -9.85
C LEU A 7 14.79 -8.08 -11.15
N GLN A 8 16.13 -8.03 -11.11
CA GLN A 8 16.94 -7.89 -12.32
C GLN A 8 16.74 -9.06 -13.28
N SER A 9 16.60 -10.28 -12.77
CA SER A 9 16.35 -11.47 -13.62
C SER A 9 14.92 -11.52 -14.16
N GLU A 10 13.96 -10.82 -13.54
CA GLU A 10 12.59 -10.70 -14.04
C GLU A 10 12.51 -9.69 -15.20
N ILE A 11 13.36 -8.65 -15.21
CA ILE A 11 13.43 -7.67 -16.30
C ILE A 11 13.72 -8.36 -17.64
N ASP A 12 14.66 -9.30 -17.67
CA ASP A 12 15.08 -10.00 -18.87
C ASP A 12 13.94 -10.82 -19.53
N LEU A 13 12.83 -11.01 -18.83
CA LEU A 13 11.66 -11.77 -19.32
C LEU A 13 10.58 -10.86 -19.90
N LEU A 14 10.66 -9.54 -19.68
CA LEU A 14 9.70 -8.56 -20.19
C LEU A 14 9.96 -8.24 -21.68
N ASP A 15 8.94 -7.71 -22.35
CA ASP A 15 9.11 -7.13 -23.67
C ASP A 15 10.06 -5.94 -23.63
N GLU A 16 10.81 -5.68 -24.71
CA GLU A 16 11.89 -4.70 -24.78
C GLU A 16 11.40 -3.29 -24.37
N GLU A 17 10.20 -2.90 -24.80
CA GLU A 17 9.60 -1.59 -24.45
C GLU A 17 9.31 -1.48 -22.94
N VAL A 18 8.76 -2.54 -22.34
CA VAL A 18 8.49 -2.61 -20.89
C VAL A 18 9.80 -2.66 -20.09
N GLN A 19 10.83 -3.36 -20.60
CA GLN A 19 12.16 -3.38 -19.98
C GLN A 19 12.73 -1.97 -19.84
N GLU A 20 12.68 -1.16 -20.90
CA GLU A 20 13.18 0.22 -20.88
C GLU A 20 12.44 1.06 -19.81
N MET A 21 11.10 0.92 -19.72
CA MET A 21 10.31 1.63 -18.71
C MET A 21 10.68 1.20 -17.29
N VAL A 22 10.82 -0.12 -17.06
CA VAL A 22 11.21 -0.65 -15.75
C VAL A 22 12.61 -0.20 -15.35
N GLU A 23 13.58 -0.21 -16.27
CA GLU A 23 14.93 0.27 -16.00
C GLU A 23 14.96 1.77 -15.64
N MET A 24 14.10 2.58 -16.29
CA MET A 24 13.95 4.00 -15.96
C MET A 24 13.46 4.24 -14.53
N LEU A 25 12.72 3.31 -13.91
CA LEU A 25 12.37 3.42 -12.47
C LEU A 25 13.60 3.44 -11.56
N SER A 26 14.77 3.00 -12.05
CA SER A 26 16.03 3.00 -11.30
C SER A 26 16.90 4.23 -11.58
N SER A 27 16.45 5.19 -12.41
CA SER A 27 17.17 6.42 -12.71
C SER A 27 17.46 7.25 -11.46
N ASP A 28 18.59 7.92 -11.43
CA ASP A 28 18.90 8.89 -10.38
C ASP A 28 18.03 10.15 -10.51
N ASP A 29 17.53 10.46 -11.72
CA ASP A 29 16.61 11.57 -11.97
C ASP A 29 15.16 11.22 -11.58
N GLU A 30 14.55 12.10 -10.77
CA GLU A 30 13.16 11.92 -10.33
C GLU A 30 12.18 12.00 -11.51
N GLY A 31 12.46 12.88 -12.49
CA GLY A 31 11.61 13.06 -13.66
C GLY A 31 11.54 11.79 -14.51
N ASP A 32 12.69 11.13 -14.73
CA ASP A 32 12.73 9.86 -15.44
C ASP A 32 11.91 8.78 -14.72
N ARG A 33 12.10 8.64 -13.41
CA ARG A 33 11.32 7.68 -12.61
C ARG A 33 9.83 7.96 -12.63
N LEU A 34 9.44 9.23 -12.61
CA LEU A 34 8.04 9.63 -12.70
C LEU A 34 7.44 9.29 -14.06
N VAL A 35 8.16 9.57 -15.16
CA VAL A 35 7.74 9.21 -16.52
C VAL A 35 7.59 7.70 -16.65
N ALA A 36 8.55 6.95 -16.14
CA ALA A 36 8.50 5.49 -16.14
C ALA A 36 7.26 4.96 -15.40
N ALA A 37 6.97 5.47 -14.22
CA ALA A 37 5.80 5.08 -13.43
C ALA A 37 4.48 5.39 -14.17
N VAL A 38 4.38 6.54 -14.84
CA VAL A 38 3.20 6.92 -15.65
C VAL A 38 3.02 6.01 -16.85
N ASN A 39 4.12 5.67 -17.54
CA ASN A 39 4.06 4.77 -18.70
C ASN A 39 3.62 3.35 -18.27
N LEU A 40 4.20 2.83 -17.19
CA LEU A 40 3.79 1.53 -16.63
C LEU A 40 2.32 1.51 -16.17
N GLN A 41 1.78 2.64 -15.72
CA GLN A 41 0.35 2.77 -15.42
C GLN A 41 -0.52 2.60 -16.67
N GLN A 42 -0.07 3.09 -17.82
CA GLN A 42 -0.82 2.98 -19.07
C GLN A 42 -0.81 1.56 -19.64
N GLU A 43 0.30 0.84 -19.48
CA GLU A 43 0.45 -0.54 -19.94
C GLU A 43 -0.39 -1.52 -19.10
N CYS A 44 -0.50 -1.31 -17.78
CA CYS A 44 -1.24 -2.17 -16.84
C CYS A 44 -0.91 -3.68 -16.97
N ASP A 45 0.36 -4.01 -17.23
CA ASP A 45 0.81 -5.38 -17.38
C ASP A 45 1.07 -6.02 -16.01
N GLU A 46 0.52 -7.21 -15.77
CA GLU A 46 0.70 -7.93 -14.49
C GLU A 46 2.17 -8.29 -14.19
N ASP A 47 2.98 -8.47 -15.22
CA ASP A 47 4.41 -8.75 -15.07
C ASP A 47 5.19 -7.54 -14.53
N THR A 48 4.61 -6.34 -14.59
CA THR A 48 5.19 -5.12 -13.99
C THR A 48 4.91 -4.95 -12.49
N ILE A 49 4.00 -5.74 -11.89
CA ILE A 49 3.62 -5.64 -10.47
C ILE A 49 4.81 -5.65 -9.51
N PRO A 50 5.82 -6.52 -9.64
CA PRO A 50 6.98 -6.52 -8.74
C PRO A 50 7.75 -5.20 -8.75
N PHE A 51 7.82 -4.53 -9.90
CA PHE A 51 8.52 -3.26 -10.07
C PHE A 51 7.70 -2.09 -9.53
N LEU A 52 6.38 -2.13 -9.67
CA LEU A 52 5.47 -1.17 -9.05
C LEU A 52 5.49 -1.29 -7.51
N ILE A 53 5.55 -2.52 -6.98
CA ILE A 53 5.76 -2.76 -5.55
C ILE A 53 7.09 -2.15 -5.09
N HIS A 54 8.15 -2.29 -5.89
CA HIS A 54 9.44 -1.66 -5.60
C HIS A 54 9.35 -0.12 -5.63
N ALA A 55 8.58 0.45 -6.56
CA ALA A 55 8.35 1.89 -6.66
C ALA A 55 7.58 2.49 -5.47
N LEU A 56 6.88 1.67 -4.67
CA LEU A 56 6.30 2.14 -3.39
C LEU A 56 7.37 2.63 -2.40
N GLU A 57 8.63 2.20 -2.55
CA GLU A 57 9.76 2.62 -1.72
C GLU A 57 10.57 3.77 -2.34
N ASP A 58 10.09 4.38 -3.43
CA ASP A 58 10.78 5.51 -4.04
C ASP A 58 10.93 6.70 -3.09
N SER A 59 11.98 7.47 -3.27
CA SER A 59 12.21 8.71 -2.50
C SER A 59 11.21 9.81 -2.83
N SER A 60 10.60 9.76 -4.02
CA SER A 60 9.58 10.71 -4.47
C SER A 60 8.18 10.22 -4.11
N SER A 61 7.44 11.02 -3.36
CA SER A 61 6.02 10.75 -3.06
C SER A 61 5.15 10.76 -4.31
N SER A 62 5.55 11.44 -5.37
CA SER A 62 4.84 11.44 -6.66
C SER A 62 4.95 10.08 -7.35
N VAL A 63 6.14 9.49 -7.37
CA VAL A 63 6.36 8.13 -7.91
C VAL A 63 5.60 7.10 -7.06
N GLN A 64 5.69 7.21 -5.73
CA GLN A 64 4.92 6.35 -4.81
C GLN A 64 3.41 6.40 -5.08
N LEU A 65 2.85 7.61 -5.29
CA LEU A 65 1.42 7.79 -5.56
C LEU A 65 0.98 7.11 -6.86
N ILE A 66 1.77 7.22 -7.93
CA ILE A 66 1.46 6.54 -9.19
C ILE A 66 1.54 5.02 -8.99
N ALA A 67 2.55 4.53 -8.29
CA ALA A 67 2.66 3.10 -7.99
C ALA A 67 1.45 2.58 -7.19
N VAL A 68 0.99 3.32 -6.17
CA VAL A 68 -0.22 2.98 -5.39
C VAL A 68 -1.45 2.92 -6.29
N THR A 69 -1.67 3.96 -7.12
CA THR A 69 -2.83 4.03 -8.01
C THR A 69 -2.82 2.93 -9.05
N THR A 70 -1.67 2.65 -9.64
CA THR A 70 -1.53 1.58 -10.64
C THR A 70 -1.81 0.21 -10.03
N LEU A 71 -1.23 -0.08 -8.87
CA LEU A 71 -1.48 -1.34 -8.16
C LEU A 71 -2.95 -1.50 -7.74
N TRP A 72 -3.63 -0.41 -7.42
CA TRP A 72 -5.06 -0.40 -7.16
C TRP A 72 -5.87 -0.71 -8.43
N GLU A 73 -5.58 -0.03 -9.55
CA GLU A 73 -6.25 -0.23 -10.85
C GLU A 73 -6.10 -1.66 -11.35
N MET A 74 -4.92 -2.26 -11.17
CA MET A 74 -4.65 -3.65 -11.50
C MET A 74 -5.40 -4.65 -10.61
N ALA A 75 -5.93 -4.23 -9.47
CA ALA A 75 -6.72 -5.01 -8.52
C ALA A 75 -6.09 -6.37 -8.11
N ASN A 76 -4.75 -6.44 -8.06
CA ASN A 76 -4.04 -7.68 -7.80
C ASN A 76 -3.78 -7.90 -6.32
N ALA A 77 -4.09 -9.09 -5.80
CA ALA A 77 -3.92 -9.45 -4.40
C ALA A 77 -2.47 -9.34 -3.89
N LYS A 78 -1.46 -9.45 -4.77
CA LYS A 78 -0.05 -9.28 -4.41
C LYS A 78 0.26 -7.87 -3.87
N ALA A 79 -0.56 -6.86 -4.24
CA ALA A 79 -0.37 -5.49 -3.80
C ALA A 79 -0.83 -5.24 -2.34
N VAL A 80 -1.70 -6.09 -1.77
CA VAL A 80 -2.32 -5.82 -0.46
C VAL A 80 -1.30 -5.66 0.65
N LEU A 81 -0.34 -6.57 0.79
CA LEU A 81 0.66 -6.48 1.85
C LEU A 81 1.62 -5.29 1.66
N PRO A 82 2.19 -5.03 0.48
CA PRO A 82 2.98 -3.83 0.23
C PRO A 82 2.21 -2.53 0.51
N LEU A 83 0.94 -2.44 0.12
CA LEU A 83 0.11 -1.26 0.40
C LEU A 83 -0.18 -1.08 1.90
N LEU A 84 -0.31 -2.17 2.68
CA LEU A 84 -0.42 -2.09 4.14
C LEU A 84 0.85 -1.48 4.78
N GLU A 85 2.01 -1.66 4.18
CA GLU A 85 3.26 -1.06 4.65
C GLU A 85 3.37 0.44 4.31
N CYS A 86 2.54 0.93 3.39
CA CYS A 86 2.47 2.35 3.04
C CYS A 86 1.61 3.18 4.00
N ILE A 87 0.74 2.58 4.81
CA ILE A 87 -0.18 3.29 5.71
C ILE A 87 0.45 3.58 7.09
N ASN A 88 1.40 4.50 7.16
CA ASN A 88 2.08 4.87 8.41
C ASN A 88 2.52 6.35 8.41
N SER A 89 2.94 6.86 9.59
CA SER A 89 3.36 8.25 9.77
C SER A 89 4.72 8.62 9.16
N LYS A 90 5.49 7.65 8.72
CA LYS A 90 6.80 7.88 8.06
C LYS A 90 6.67 8.20 6.58
N ARG A 91 5.51 7.92 6.00
CA ARG A 91 5.18 8.20 4.59
C ARG A 91 4.57 9.58 4.44
N ASP A 92 4.62 10.11 3.22
CA ASP A 92 3.78 11.26 2.87
C ASP A 92 2.31 10.92 3.14
N LYS A 93 1.59 11.87 3.73
CA LYS A 93 0.20 11.64 4.12
C LYS A 93 -0.70 11.28 2.93
N LYS A 94 -0.43 11.87 1.75
CA LYS A 94 -1.22 11.56 0.55
C LYS A 94 -1.00 10.13 0.09
N VAL A 95 0.24 9.62 0.18
CA VAL A 95 0.55 8.22 -0.14
C VAL A 95 -0.20 7.29 0.81
N SER A 96 -0.19 7.58 2.11
CA SER A 96 -0.91 6.76 3.10
C SER A 96 -2.44 6.82 2.92
N ASP A 97 -2.99 8.00 2.63
CA ASP A 97 -4.43 8.18 2.36
C ASP A 97 -4.85 7.39 1.10
N GLU A 98 -4.05 7.44 0.03
CA GLU A 98 -4.34 6.72 -1.21
C GLU A 98 -4.19 5.21 -1.04
N ALA A 99 -3.13 4.75 -0.39
CA ALA A 99 -2.95 3.33 -0.08
C ALA A 99 -4.11 2.79 0.79
N CYS A 100 -4.59 3.56 1.77
CA CYS A 100 -5.77 3.19 2.55
C CYS A 100 -7.03 3.11 1.67
N SER A 101 -7.18 4.01 0.69
CA SER A 101 -8.32 3.99 -0.23
C SER A 101 -8.29 2.76 -1.14
N ALA A 102 -7.13 2.45 -1.72
CA ALA A 102 -6.90 1.24 -2.49
C ALA A 102 -7.20 -0.04 -1.68
N LEU A 103 -6.67 -0.10 -0.46
CA LEU A 103 -6.88 -1.24 0.44
C LEU A 103 -8.34 -1.48 0.79
N LYS A 104 -9.17 -0.43 0.93
CA LYS A 104 -10.62 -0.61 1.16
C LYS A 104 -11.30 -1.41 0.07
N GLU A 105 -10.80 -1.41 -1.14
CA GLU A 105 -11.36 -2.16 -2.24
C GLU A 105 -10.75 -3.56 -2.36
N LEU A 106 -9.46 -3.69 -2.08
CA LEU A 106 -8.71 -4.93 -2.26
C LEU A 106 -8.81 -5.92 -1.10
N ILE A 107 -9.03 -5.44 0.15
CA ILE A 107 -9.09 -6.32 1.31
C ILE A 107 -10.37 -7.14 1.37
N ASN A 108 -10.23 -8.35 1.92
CA ASN A 108 -11.31 -9.28 2.23
C ASN A 108 -11.02 -9.98 3.58
N GLN A 109 -11.85 -11.02 3.90
CA GLN A 109 -11.75 -11.78 5.14
C GLN A 109 -10.37 -12.42 5.38
N ASP A 110 -9.68 -12.83 4.31
CA ASP A 110 -8.39 -13.51 4.42
C ASP A 110 -7.29 -12.60 5.00
N HIS A 111 -7.50 -11.28 4.94
CA HIS A 111 -6.56 -10.27 5.44
C HIS A 111 -6.76 -9.92 6.93
N LEU A 112 -7.81 -10.49 7.59
CA LEU A 112 -8.14 -10.15 8.98
C LEU A 112 -6.96 -10.30 9.93
N LEU A 113 -6.31 -11.47 9.94
CA LEU A 113 -5.20 -11.74 10.87
C LEU A 113 -4.05 -10.77 10.68
N LYS A 114 -3.76 -10.41 9.43
CA LYS A 114 -2.71 -9.44 9.12
C LYS A 114 -3.06 -8.05 9.63
N LEU A 115 -4.30 -7.59 9.43
CA LEU A 115 -4.77 -6.32 9.96
C LEU A 115 -4.71 -6.29 11.50
N LEU A 116 -5.09 -7.38 12.17
CA LEU A 116 -4.99 -7.46 13.62
C LEU A 116 -3.54 -7.39 14.13
N ASP A 117 -2.58 -7.85 13.33
CA ASP A 117 -1.17 -7.72 13.64
C ASP A 117 -0.69 -6.28 13.47
N TYR A 118 -1.07 -5.60 12.39
CA TYR A 118 -0.77 -4.18 12.18
C TYR A 118 -1.44 -3.27 13.23
N LEU A 119 -2.55 -3.70 13.83
CA LEU A 119 -3.21 -2.95 14.90
C LEU A 119 -2.35 -2.83 16.18
N LYS A 120 -1.34 -3.71 16.35
CA LYS A 120 -0.40 -3.70 17.49
C LYS A 120 0.74 -2.68 17.31
N SER A 121 0.72 -1.90 16.24
CA SER A 121 1.74 -0.88 15.96
C SER A 121 1.75 0.21 17.02
N ASP A 122 2.92 0.83 17.21
CA ASP A 122 3.07 2.07 17.98
C ASP A 122 2.75 3.32 17.15
N ASP A 123 2.53 3.17 15.83
CA ASP A 123 2.19 4.27 14.93
C ASP A 123 0.68 4.56 14.98
N GLU A 124 0.33 5.70 15.59
CA GLU A 124 -1.07 6.11 15.76
C GLU A 124 -1.82 6.29 14.43
N LEU A 125 -1.13 6.74 13.39
CA LEU A 125 -1.74 6.91 12.06
C LEU A 125 -2.04 5.54 11.44
N GLN A 126 -1.12 4.59 11.56
CA GLN A 126 -1.32 3.22 11.12
C GLN A 126 -2.50 2.57 11.84
N ILE A 127 -2.59 2.73 13.17
CA ILE A 127 -3.74 2.23 13.96
C ILE A 127 -5.05 2.78 13.42
N ILE A 128 -5.12 4.10 13.12
CA ILE A 128 -6.34 4.73 12.58
C ILE A 128 -6.74 4.09 11.25
N TYR A 129 -5.79 3.94 10.31
CA TYR A 129 -6.08 3.32 9.01
C TYR A 129 -6.50 1.86 9.16
N VAL A 130 -5.84 1.09 10.02
CA VAL A 130 -6.20 -0.31 10.27
C VAL A 130 -7.61 -0.43 10.85
N LEU A 131 -8.02 0.44 11.78
CA LEU A 131 -9.39 0.47 12.28
C LEU A 131 -10.40 0.75 11.17
N ILE A 132 -10.09 1.68 10.25
CA ILE A 132 -10.92 1.97 9.08
C ILE A 132 -11.05 0.74 8.17
N LEU A 133 -9.96 0.00 7.97
CA LEU A 133 -9.95 -1.22 7.15
C LEU A 133 -10.72 -2.37 7.82
N LEU A 134 -10.55 -2.58 9.12
CA LEU A 134 -11.28 -3.60 9.89
C LEU A 134 -12.79 -3.38 9.83
N ARG A 135 -13.25 -2.14 9.79
CA ARG A 135 -14.67 -1.81 9.60
C ARG A 135 -15.24 -2.37 8.29
N LYS A 136 -14.45 -2.47 7.22
CA LYS A 136 -14.92 -3.08 5.96
C LYS A 136 -15.08 -4.60 6.07
N ILE A 137 -14.21 -5.26 6.80
CA ILE A 137 -14.24 -6.72 6.94
C ILE A 137 -15.43 -7.18 7.77
N HIS A 138 -15.89 -6.41 8.76
CA HIS A 138 -17.05 -6.70 9.62
C HIS A 138 -16.96 -8.06 10.32
N ASP A 139 -15.78 -8.42 10.83
CA ASP A 139 -15.61 -9.69 11.53
C ASP A 139 -15.64 -9.52 13.05
N VAL A 140 -16.52 -10.29 13.71
CA VAL A 140 -16.65 -10.29 15.17
C VAL A 140 -15.38 -10.74 15.89
N GLN A 141 -14.51 -11.48 15.23
CA GLN A 141 -13.22 -11.90 15.77
C GLN A 141 -12.27 -10.70 16.01
N ALA A 142 -12.51 -9.57 15.36
CA ALA A 142 -11.74 -8.35 15.58
C ALA A 142 -12.10 -7.63 16.90
N LEU A 143 -13.28 -7.86 17.47
CA LEU A 143 -13.80 -7.12 18.62
C LEU A 143 -12.85 -7.12 19.83
N PRO A 144 -12.26 -8.25 20.27
CA PRO A 144 -11.32 -8.24 21.40
C PRO A 144 -10.07 -7.37 21.14
N SER A 145 -9.62 -7.31 19.90
CA SER A 145 -8.43 -6.52 19.52
C SER A 145 -8.74 -5.04 19.36
N ILE A 146 -9.96 -4.66 19.02
CA ILE A 146 -10.40 -3.27 18.85
C ILE A 146 -10.78 -2.63 20.19
N SER A 147 -11.40 -3.40 21.12
CA SER A 147 -11.93 -2.89 22.38
C SER A 147 -10.93 -2.06 23.22
N PRO A 148 -9.65 -2.41 23.35
CA PRO A 148 -8.68 -1.61 24.10
C PRO A 148 -8.52 -0.16 23.58
N TYR A 149 -8.74 0.05 22.28
CA TYR A 149 -8.60 1.36 21.65
C TYR A 149 -9.72 2.35 21.97
N LEU A 150 -10.82 1.88 22.60
CA LEU A 150 -11.87 2.76 23.15
C LEU A 150 -11.34 3.66 24.28
N SER A 151 -10.27 3.24 24.96
CA SER A 151 -9.62 3.97 26.06
C SER A 151 -8.30 4.62 25.64
N SER A 152 -7.97 4.66 24.33
CA SER A 152 -6.75 5.30 23.83
C SER A 152 -6.69 6.78 24.23
N GLU A 153 -5.50 7.30 24.53
CA GLU A 153 -5.29 8.72 24.78
C GLU A 153 -5.55 9.57 23.53
N ASN A 154 -5.31 9.00 22.33
CA ASN A 154 -5.55 9.68 21.07
C ASN A 154 -7.07 9.71 20.75
N LYS A 155 -7.62 10.93 20.63
CA LYS A 155 -9.04 11.17 20.33
C LYS A 155 -9.48 10.53 19.00
N ASN A 156 -8.62 10.56 17.98
CA ASN A 156 -8.96 10.03 16.67
C ASN A 156 -9.02 8.50 16.68
N ILE A 157 -8.11 7.85 17.40
CA ILE A 157 -8.13 6.40 17.60
C ILE A 157 -9.42 6.00 18.33
N ARG A 158 -9.78 6.68 19.44
CA ARG A 158 -11.05 6.42 20.15
C ARG A 158 -12.25 6.55 19.21
N LYS A 159 -12.27 7.61 18.40
CA LYS A 159 -13.37 7.85 17.45
C LYS A 159 -13.49 6.71 16.44
N GLU A 160 -12.40 6.32 15.79
CA GLU A 160 -12.43 5.24 14.80
C GLU A 160 -12.77 3.88 15.44
N ALA A 161 -12.24 3.59 16.64
CA ALA A 161 -12.61 2.38 17.36
C ALA A 161 -14.13 2.29 17.65
N VAL A 162 -14.74 3.40 18.10
CA VAL A 162 -16.21 3.47 18.32
C VAL A 162 -16.96 3.24 17.01
N ILE A 163 -16.51 3.86 15.90
CA ILE A 163 -17.18 3.70 14.60
C ILE A 163 -17.07 2.25 14.12
N THR A 164 -15.88 1.65 14.26
CA THR A 164 -15.61 0.27 13.81
C THR A 164 -16.45 -0.75 14.60
N LEU A 165 -16.68 -0.52 15.89
CA LEU A 165 -17.47 -1.42 16.74
C LEU A 165 -19.00 -1.26 16.58
N ARG A 166 -19.47 -0.23 15.86
CA ARG A 166 -20.90 -0.01 15.61
C ARG A 166 -21.48 -0.86 14.47
N TYR A 167 -20.62 -1.43 13.68
CA TYR A 167 -20.93 -2.27 12.52
C TYR A 167 -20.49 -3.70 12.79
#